data_49933631cf431aa83c2a3d103820a34b
#
_entry.id   49933631cf431aa83c2a3d103820a34b
#
_cell.length_a   1.000
_cell.length_b   1.000
_cell.length_c   1.000
_cell.angle_alpha   90.00
_cell.angle_beta   90.00
_cell.angle_gamma   90.00
#
_symmetry.space_group_name_H-M   'P 1'
#
loop_
_entity.id
_entity.type
_entity.pdbx_description
1 polymer ?
#
loop_
_entity_poly.entity_id
_entity_poly.type
_entity_poly.pdbx_seq_one_letter_code
_entity_poly.pdbx_strand_id
1 'polypeptide(L)'
;MATSGDQASQVPEGCSGPVSLEPHITERMRRIIGSAFSSWEVCSSNEQMFHEGPVRIGREHILCTSNILKHNRPTTTIEIVRVNLSSGQWDTLQNHSIVMANGATADHKGGVIICSQGHFSGEGAGLHRLEPWTGRSEPIITKQPCSPDGDTFNSPNDVVLTRSGKLAFFSDPTYGFHQGIRAGIPDSPDAIWRVDLENNRSRPVDLSLVKPNGVQFSPDEHVLYATDTGYFDGAEIDPSKPRCLHKYIVDSDSGGLHHCQHFADVSEGVPDGLKCDEEGNVYAGCGSGVFIWSRGGEFIGKLLVEGGVSNFVFAGPENRTLVMCNETRLLACNLDVKGDLTNGIGTSPTT
;
A
#
# COMPACT_ATOMS: atom_id res chain seq x y z
N MET A 1 42.32 -14.70 10.93
CA MET A 1 41.19 -14.05 11.61
C MET A 1 39.94 -14.54 10.85
N ALA A 2 39.18 -15.38 11.47
CA ALA A 2 38.07 -16.07 10.83
C ALA A 2 36.85 -15.09 10.75
N THR A 3 36.39 -14.86 9.55
CA THR A 3 35.11 -14.22 9.27
C THR A 3 34.01 -15.18 9.70
N SER A 4 33.19 -14.77 10.65
CA SER A 4 31.98 -15.49 11.05
C SER A 4 31.00 -15.49 9.89
N GLY A 5 31.00 -16.58 9.13
CA GLY A 5 29.99 -16.85 8.14
C GLY A 5 28.63 -17.03 8.82
N ASP A 6 27.65 -16.27 8.39
CA ASP A 6 26.24 -16.46 8.75
C ASP A 6 25.84 -17.90 8.37
N GLN A 7 25.67 -18.76 9.37
CA GLN A 7 25.20 -20.12 9.13
C GLN A 7 23.72 -20.05 8.77
N ALA A 8 23.42 -20.15 7.49
CA ALA A 8 22.06 -20.38 7.00
C ALA A 8 21.53 -21.69 7.61
N SER A 9 20.52 -21.61 8.45
CA SER A 9 19.91 -22.79 9.08
C SER A 9 18.55 -23.08 8.44
N GLN A 10 18.12 -24.33 8.52
CA GLN A 10 16.86 -24.80 7.91
C GLN A 10 15.61 -24.10 8.48
N VAL A 11 14.57 -23.98 7.65
CA VAL A 11 13.24 -23.48 8.02
C VAL A 11 12.68 -24.29 9.18
N PRO A 12 11.99 -23.69 10.16
CA PRO A 12 11.35 -24.41 11.24
C PRO A 12 10.41 -25.51 10.70
N GLU A 13 10.54 -26.76 11.21
CA GLU A 13 9.62 -27.83 10.86
C GLU A 13 8.21 -27.46 11.36
N GLY A 14 7.22 -27.49 10.45
CA GLY A 14 5.81 -27.26 10.79
C GLY A 14 5.17 -25.99 10.22
N CYS A 15 5.85 -25.22 9.38
CA CYS A 15 5.21 -24.11 8.66
C CYS A 15 4.14 -24.66 7.70
N SER A 16 2.87 -24.56 8.08
CA SER A 16 1.73 -24.94 7.26
C SER A 16 0.94 -23.68 6.88
N GLY A 17 0.41 -23.66 5.66
CA GLY A 17 -0.45 -22.56 5.18
C GLY A 17 -0.04 -22.00 3.82
N PRO A 18 -0.75 -20.97 3.35
CA PRO A 18 -0.57 -20.41 2.00
C PRO A 18 0.67 -19.53 1.86
N VAL A 19 1.33 -19.17 2.96
CA VAL A 19 2.57 -18.38 2.96
C VAL A 19 3.71 -19.32 3.37
N SER A 20 4.75 -19.38 2.55
CA SER A 20 5.94 -20.16 2.81
C SER A 20 7.18 -19.27 2.96
N LEU A 21 8.28 -19.88 3.41
CA LEU A 21 9.55 -19.21 3.63
C LEU A 21 10.58 -19.71 2.63
N GLU A 22 11.60 -18.92 2.36
CA GLU A 22 12.77 -19.39 1.60
C GLU A 22 13.44 -20.57 2.35
N PRO A 23 14.05 -21.53 1.64
CA PRO A 23 14.69 -22.69 2.29
C PRO A 23 15.79 -22.32 3.29
N HIS A 24 16.42 -21.18 3.08
CA HIS A 24 17.44 -20.63 3.96
C HIS A 24 17.06 -19.24 4.40
N ILE A 25 16.83 -19.07 5.70
CA ILE A 25 16.43 -17.79 6.29
C ILE A 25 17.56 -17.23 7.16
N THR A 26 17.71 -15.90 7.12
CA THR A 26 18.67 -15.18 7.96
C THR A 26 18.25 -15.18 9.42
N GLU A 27 19.17 -14.91 10.34
CA GLU A 27 18.85 -14.74 11.76
C GLU A 27 17.86 -13.57 11.99
N ARG A 28 17.97 -12.50 11.19
CA ARG A 28 17.00 -11.39 11.23
C ARG A 28 15.61 -11.86 10.80
N MET A 29 15.49 -12.64 9.73
CA MET A 29 14.22 -13.19 9.30
C MET A 29 13.57 -14.08 10.37
N ARG A 30 14.36 -14.85 11.11
CA ARG A 30 13.87 -15.66 12.24
C ARG A 30 13.26 -14.83 13.34
N ARG A 31 13.87 -13.67 13.68
CA ARG A 31 13.30 -12.77 14.69
C ARG A 31 11.98 -12.18 14.21
N ILE A 32 11.87 -11.87 12.91
CA ILE A 32 10.64 -11.34 12.34
C ILE A 32 9.50 -12.35 12.40
N ILE A 33 9.76 -13.58 11.94
CA ILE A 33 8.71 -14.61 11.87
C ILE A 33 8.44 -15.29 13.22
N GLY A 34 9.44 -15.32 14.12
CA GLY A 34 9.35 -16.02 15.40
C GLY A 34 9.33 -17.53 15.29
N SER A 35 9.19 -18.18 16.44
CA SER A 35 9.18 -19.66 16.55
C SER A 35 7.80 -20.27 16.26
N ALA A 36 6.73 -19.47 16.29
CA ALA A 36 5.34 -19.90 16.12
C ALA A 36 4.73 -19.37 14.80
N PHE A 37 5.55 -19.24 13.76
CA PHE A 37 5.08 -18.78 12.45
C PHE A 37 3.97 -19.68 11.93
N SER A 38 2.85 -19.06 11.57
CA SER A 38 1.71 -19.73 10.95
C SER A 38 1.05 -18.78 9.95
N SER A 39 0.44 -19.36 8.91
CA SER A 39 -0.31 -18.60 7.92
C SER A 39 -1.61 -19.30 7.57
N TRP A 40 -2.61 -18.50 7.15
CA TRP A 40 -3.93 -18.98 6.79
C TRP A 40 -4.57 -18.10 5.74
N GLU A 41 -5.57 -18.63 5.06
CA GLU A 41 -6.50 -17.87 4.24
C GLU A 41 -7.59 -17.31 5.16
N VAL A 42 -7.79 -15.99 5.11
CA VAL A 42 -8.86 -15.30 5.85
C VAL A 42 -10.18 -15.49 5.12
N CYS A 43 -10.18 -15.22 3.82
CA CYS A 43 -11.32 -15.42 2.93
C CYS A 43 -10.86 -15.46 1.47
N SER A 44 -11.77 -15.87 0.60
CA SER A 44 -11.55 -15.89 -0.84
C SER A 44 -12.80 -15.51 -1.64
N SER A 45 -12.60 -15.22 -2.92
CA SER A 45 -13.63 -14.86 -3.89
C SER A 45 -13.31 -15.47 -5.26
N ASN A 46 -14.31 -15.62 -6.11
CA ASN A 46 -14.12 -15.99 -7.51
C ASN A 46 -13.65 -14.82 -8.38
N GLU A 47 -13.73 -13.59 -7.86
CA GLU A 47 -13.28 -12.36 -8.50
C GLU A 47 -12.09 -11.78 -7.71
N GLN A 48 -11.32 -10.89 -8.32
CA GLN A 48 -10.15 -10.25 -7.71
C GLN A 48 -10.56 -9.15 -6.72
N MET A 49 -11.16 -9.55 -5.60
CA MET A 49 -11.75 -8.65 -4.60
C MET A 49 -10.76 -8.06 -3.60
N PHE A 50 -9.53 -8.58 -3.52
CA PHE A 50 -8.56 -8.20 -2.49
C PHE A 50 -7.24 -7.80 -3.16
N HIS A 51 -7.17 -6.53 -3.61
CA HIS A 51 -6.03 -6.04 -4.39
C HIS A 51 -5.28 -4.93 -3.67
N GLU A 52 -5.89 -3.78 -3.40
CA GLU A 52 -5.20 -2.57 -2.95
C GLU A 52 -5.80 -1.97 -1.67
N GLY A 53 -5.12 -0.94 -1.12
CA GLY A 53 -5.57 -0.11 -0.03
C GLY A 53 -5.91 -0.81 1.27
N PRO A 54 -5.26 -1.91 1.69
CA PRO A 54 -5.62 -2.56 2.94
C PRO A 54 -5.32 -1.64 4.12
N VAL A 55 -6.36 -1.34 4.88
CA VAL A 55 -6.29 -0.48 6.06
C VAL A 55 -7.10 -1.07 7.20
N ARG A 56 -6.53 -1.07 8.40
CA ARG A 56 -7.21 -1.56 9.59
C ARG A 56 -8.27 -0.57 10.07
N ILE A 57 -9.49 -1.04 10.25
CA ILE A 57 -10.63 -0.31 10.80
C ILE A 57 -11.13 -1.00 12.07
N GLY A 58 -10.72 -0.52 13.23
CA GLY A 58 -11.01 -1.17 14.51
C GLY A 58 -10.11 -2.39 14.79
N ARG A 59 -10.59 -3.32 15.60
CA ARG A 59 -9.80 -4.45 16.09
C ARG A 59 -9.80 -5.65 15.14
N GLU A 60 -10.94 -5.94 14.54
CA GLU A 60 -11.21 -7.17 13.81
C GLU A 60 -11.51 -6.95 12.33
N HIS A 61 -11.47 -5.71 11.85
CA HIS A 61 -11.84 -5.41 10.47
C HIS A 61 -10.73 -4.68 9.74
N ILE A 62 -10.69 -4.95 8.44
CA ILE A 62 -9.93 -4.16 7.47
C ILE A 62 -10.87 -3.68 6.36
N LEU A 63 -10.48 -2.60 5.68
CA LEU A 63 -10.91 -2.29 4.32
C LEU A 63 -9.81 -2.66 3.35
N CYS A 64 -10.18 -2.98 2.13
CA CYS A 64 -9.31 -3.02 0.96
C CYS A 64 -10.13 -2.69 -0.29
N THR A 65 -9.47 -2.56 -1.43
CA THR A 65 -10.12 -2.36 -2.72
C THR A 65 -9.90 -3.57 -3.63
N SER A 66 -10.86 -3.83 -4.49
CA SER A 66 -10.72 -4.88 -5.52
C SER A 66 -9.75 -4.43 -6.62
N ASN A 67 -9.31 -5.37 -7.44
CA ASN A 67 -8.76 -5.07 -8.74
C ASN A 67 -9.86 -4.52 -9.68
N ILE A 68 -9.49 -4.11 -10.88
CA ILE A 68 -10.43 -3.66 -11.91
C ILE A 68 -11.34 -4.82 -12.30
N LEU A 69 -12.61 -4.76 -11.88
CA LEU A 69 -13.58 -5.79 -12.17
C LEU A 69 -14.24 -5.52 -13.52
N LYS A 70 -14.06 -6.47 -14.45
CA LYS A 70 -14.71 -6.46 -15.75
C LYS A 70 -16.00 -7.30 -15.67
N HIS A 71 -17.03 -6.75 -15.07
CA HIS A 71 -18.35 -7.39 -15.11
C HIS A 71 -18.90 -7.42 -16.52
N ASN A 72 -19.91 -8.27 -16.79
CA ASN A 72 -20.77 -8.23 -18.00
C ASN A 72 -21.58 -6.91 -18.07
N ARG A 73 -21.12 -5.86 -17.45
CA ARG A 73 -21.69 -4.51 -17.42
C ARG A 73 -20.89 -3.59 -18.34
N PRO A 74 -21.50 -2.54 -18.90
CA PRO A 74 -20.79 -1.58 -19.77
C PRO A 74 -19.74 -0.74 -19.03
N THR A 75 -19.65 -0.83 -17.71
CA THR A 75 -18.74 -0.05 -16.87
C THR A 75 -17.82 -0.93 -16.04
N THR A 76 -16.53 -0.64 -16.09
CA THR A 76 -15.50 -1.18 -15.20
C THR A 76 -15.68 -0.57 -13.80
N THR A 77 -15.51 -1.35 -12.75
CA THR A 77 -15.60 -0.87 -11.36
C THR A 77 -14.44 -1.38 -10.51
N ILE A 78 -14.13 -0.67 -9.44
CA ILE A 78 -13.34 -1.14 -8.32
C ILE A 78 -14.22 -1.03 -7.08
N GLU A 79 -14.39 -2.14 -6.39
CA GLU A 79 -15.22 -2.22 -5.18
C GLU A 79 -14.37 -1.90 -3.94
N ILE A 80 -14.98 -1.27 -2.94
CA ILE A 80 -14.39 -1.11 -1.62
C ILE A 80 -14.95 -2.22 -0.74
N VAL A 81 -14.05 -3.07 -0.23
CA VAL A 81 -14.39 -4.30 0.48
C VAL A 81 -14.07 -4.14 1.96
N ARG A 82 -15.01 -4.53 2.81
CA ARG A 82 -14.80 -4.62 4.25
C ARG A 82 -14.77 -6.09 4.66
N VAL A 83 -13.74 -6.48 5.42
CA VAL A 83 -13.53 -7.87 5.84
C VAL A 83 -13.43 -7.95 7.36
N ASN A 84 -14.15 -8.89 7.96
CA ASN A 84 -13.94 -9.28 9.35
C ASN A 84 -12.87 -10.39 9.41
N LEU A 85 -11.76 -10.11 10.05
CA LEU A 85 -10.60 -11.01 10.09
C LEU A 85 -10.82 -12.27 10.93
N SER A 86 -11.74 -12.23 11.89
CA SER A 86 -12.01 -13.37 12.77
C SER A 86 -12.95 -14.39 12.13
N SER A 87 -13.96 -13.89 11.37
CA SER A 87 -14.98 -14.76 10.74
C SER A 87 -14.71 -15.03 9.26
N GLY A 88 -13.84 -14.25 8.60
CA GLY A 88 -13.64 -14.28 7.16
C GLY A 88 -14.83 -13.74 6.35
N GLN A 89 -15.86 -13.22 7.00
CA GLN A 89 -17.00 -12.61 6.29
C GLN A 89 -16.59 -11.26 5.71
N TRP A 90 -17.07 -10.97 4.52
CA TRP A 90 -16.82 -9.71 3.86
C TRP A 90 -18.06 -9.21 3.09
N ASP A 91 -18.10 -7.89 2.90
CA ASP A 91 -19.13 -7.19 2.14
C ASP A 91 -18.50 -6.03 1.35
N THR A 92 -19.19 -5.52 0.33
CA THR A 92 -18.80 -4.32 -0.39
C THR A 92 -19.52 -3.10 0.18
N LEU A 93 -18.77 -2.03 0.38
CA LEU A 93 -19.35 -0.78 0.84
C LEU A 93 -20.18 -0.13 -0.26
N GLN A 94 -21.34 0.34 0.12
CA GLN A 94 -22.25 1.11 -0.72
C GLN A 94 -22.31 2.56 -0.25
N ASN A 95 -23.04 3.41 -0.96
CA ASN A 95 -23.33 4.81 -0.58
C ASN A 95 -22.13 5.77 -0.59
N HIS A 96 -21.04 5.43 -1.29
CA HIS A 96 -19.91 6.33 -1.50
C HIS A 96 -19.92 6.92 -2.92
N SER A 97 -19.25 8.06 -3.07
CA SER A 97 -19.05 8.74 -4.36
C SER A 97 -17.62 8.54 -4.93
N ILE A 98 -16.84 7.67 -4.33
CA ILE A 98 -15.46 7.38 -4.76
C ILE A 98 -15.52 6.53 -6.03
N VAL A 99 -14.79 6.95 -7.04
CA VAL A 99 -14.75 6.27 -8.35
C VAL A 99 -13.40 5.66 -8.57
N MET A 100 -13.37 4.36 -8.92
CA MET A 100 -12.13 3.63 -9.15
C MET A 100 -11.18 3.79 -7.95
N ALA A 101 -11.65 3.38 -6.77
CA ALA A 101 -10.89 3.41 -5.53
C ALA A 101 -9.56 2.63 -5.66
N ASN A 102 -8.51 3.06 -4.95
CA ASN A 102 -7.22 2.38 -4.94
C ASN A 102 -6.64 2.38 -3.52
N GLY A 103 -5.39 2.79 -3.32
CA GLY A 103 -4.73 2.77 -2.03
C GLY A 103 -5.42 3.61 -0.96
N ALA A 104 -5.25 3.23 0.29
CA ALA A 104 -5.91 3.88 1.42
C ALA A 104 -5.05 3.88 2.68
N THR A 105 -5.33 4.82 3.58
CA THR A 105 -4.73 4.90 4.91
C THR A 105 -5.76 5.31 5.96
N ALA A 106 -5.55 4.91 7.21
CA ALA A 106 -6.43 5.32 8.29
C ALA A 106 -6.30 6.82 8.57
N ASP A 107 -7.43 7.48 8.76
CA ASP A 107 -7.43 8.84 9.32
C ASP A 107 -7.47 8.73 10.84
N HIS A 108 -6.76 9.62 11.53
CA HIS A 108 -6.67 9.60 13.00
C HIS A 108 -7.99 9.95 13.71
N LYS A 109 -9.06 10.19 12.95
CA LYS A 109 -10.41 10.53 13.45
C LYS A 109 -11.39 9.37 13.33
N GLY A 110 -10.88 8.17 12.99
CA GLY A 110 -11.69 6.95 12.86
C GLY A 110 -12.25 6.72 11.46
N GLY A 111 -11.89 7.54 10.49
CA GLY A 111 -12.19 7.37 9.07
C GLY A 111 -11.03 6.76 8.28
N VAL A 112 -11.16 6.78 6.98
CA VAL A 112 -10.15 6.34 6.02
C VAL A 112 -9.96 7.44 4.97
N ILE A 113 -8.72 7.75 4.62
CA ILE A 113 -8.40 8.52 3.43
C ILE A 113 -8.07 7.53 2.31
N ILE A 114 -8.72 7.68 1.17
CA ILE A 114 -8.63 6.77 0.05
C ILE A 114 -8.36 7.52 -1.25
N CYS A 115 -7.52 6.95 -2.09
CA CYS A 115 -7.26 7.41 -3.44
C CYS A 115 -8.43 7.05 -4.36
N SER A 116 -8.88 8.02 -5.15
CA SER A 116 -9.81 7.83 -6.25
C SER A 116 -9.08 8.09 -7.56
N GLN A 117 -9.09 7.15 -8.48
CA GLN A 117 -8.51 7.33 -9.80
C GLN A 117 -9.43 8.15 -10.73
N GLY A 118 -10.66 8.40 -10.28
CA GLY A 118 -11.64 9.23 -10.96
C GLY A 118 -12.41 8.54 -12.08
N HIS A 119 -13.36 9.29 -12.65
CA HIS A 119 -14.08 8.89 -13.86
C HIS A 119 -13.17 8.82 -15.08
N PHE A 120 -13.65 8.22 -16.16
CA PHE A 120 -12.94 8.16 -17.43
C PHE A 120 -12.50 9.56 -17.93
N SER A 121 -13.26 10.61 -17.64
CA SER A 121 -12.93 12.01 -17.88
C SER A 121 -11.88 12.61 -16.91
N GLY A 122 -11.58 11.90 -15.82
CA GLY A 122 -10.75 12.39 -14.73
C GLY A 122 -11.49 13.08 -13.59
N GLU A 123 -12.77 13.33 -13.75
CA GLU A 123 -13.56 13.92 -12.67
C GLU A 123 -13.55 13.03 -11.43
N GLY A 124 -13.33 13.64 -10.26
CA GLY A 124 -13.27 12.95 -8.97
C GLY A 124 -11.93 12.25 -8.66
N ALA A 125 -10.92 12.34 -9.55
CA ALA A 125 -9.58 11.83 -9.23
C ALA A 125 -8.95 12.67 -8.10
N GLY A 126 -8.44 12.01 -7.06
CA GLY A 126 -7.86 12.69 -5.90
C GLY A 126 -8.00 11.91 -4.61
N LEU A 127 -7.99 12.62 -3.49
CA LEU A 127 -8.18 12.05 -2.17
C LEU A 127 -9.60 12.29 -1.65
N HIS A 128 -10.18 11.26 -1.08
CA HIS A 128 -11.49 11.29 -0.45
C HIS A 128 -11.41 10.80 0.99
N ARG A 129 -12.25 11.33 1.87
CA ARG A 129 -12.50 10.75 3.20
C ARG A 129 -13.67 9.80 3.10
N LEU A 130 -13.53 8.63 3.70
CA LEU A 130 -14.53 7.58 3.75
C LEU A 130 -14.83 7.23 5.21
N GLU A 131 -16.10 7.19 5.57
CA GLU A 131 -16.57 6.63 6.82
C GLU A 131 -16.74 5.10 6.62
N PRO A 132 -15.92 4.25 7.28
CA PRO A 132 -15.80 2.84 6.91
C PRO A 132 -16.99 1.96 7.28
N TRP A 133 -17.91 2.46 8.12
CA TRP A 133 -19.06 1.70 8.59
C TRP A 133 -20.33 2.01 7.82
N THR A 134 -20.51 3.24 7.37
CA THR A 134 -21.69 3.68 6.63
C THR A 134 -21.46 3.77 5.13
N GLY A 135 -20.18 3.83 4.69
CA GLY A 135 -19.79 4.06 3.31
C GLY A 135 -19.90 5.53 2.87
N ARG A 136 -20.30 6.46 3.76
CA ARG A 136 -20.38 7.88 3.40
C ARG A 136 -19.00 8.42 3.08
N SER A 137 -18.87 9.11 1.97
CA SER A 137 -17.61 9.71 1.54
C SER A 137 -17.76 11.19 1.18
N GLU A 138 -16.65 11.91 1.29
CA GLU A 138 -16.54 13.31 0.88
C GLU A 138 -15.16 13.56 0.22
N PRO A 139 -15.10 14.40 -0.82
CA PRO A 139 -13.83 14.75 -1.43
C PRO A 139 -13.01 15.65 -0.49
N ILE A 140 -11.69 15.40 -0.43
CA ILE A 140 -10.71 16.25 0.25
C ILE A 140 -10.07 17.17 -0.78
N ILE A 141 -9.51 16.58 -1.84
CA ILE A 141 -8.91 17.32 -2.94
C ILE A 141 -9.03 16.50 -4.23
N THR A 142 -9.58 17.12 -5.28
CA THR A 142 -9.84 16.47 -6.58
C THR A 142 -9.36 17.28 -7.77
N LYS A 143 -8.62 18.38 -7.52
CA LYS A 143 -8.04 19.21 -8.55
C LYS A 143 -6.65 19.68 -8.15
N GLN A 144 -5.78 19.82 -9.14
CA GLN A 144 -4.45 20.37 -8.95
C GLN A 144 -4.54 21.90 -8.72
N PRO A 145 -3.92 22.43 -7.66
CA PRO A 145 -4.14 23.84 -7.25
C PRO A 145 -3.46 24.86 -8.16
N CYS A 146 -2.49 24.45 -8.97
CA CYS A 146 -1.67 25.35 -9.78
C CYS A 146 -2.06 25.37 -11.26
N SER A 147 -3.10 24.66 -11.65
CA SER A 147 -3.59 24.66 -13.02
C SER A 147 -4.64 25.74 -13.22
N PRO A 148 -4.47 26.66 -14.18
CA PRO A 148 -5.47 27.68 -14.52
C PRO A 148 -6.81 27.09 -14.94
N ASP A 149 -6.78 25.92 -15.55
CA ASP A 149 -7.96 25.21 -16.09
C ASP A 149 -8.51 24.15 -15.13
N GLY A 150 -7.88 23.97 -13.95
CA GLY A 150 -8.30 23.02 -12.93
C GLY A 150 -8.03 21.59 -13.32
N ASP A 151 -6.80 21.30 -13.82
CA ASP A 151 -6.36 19.95 -14.19
C ASP A 151 -6.66 18.94 -13.09
N THR A 152 -7.06 17.76 -13.51
CA THR A 152 -7.28 16.63 -12.62
C THR A 152 -5.97 15.90 -12.32
N PHE A 153 -5.91 15.17 -11.22
CA PHE A 153 -4.83 14.23 -10.98
C PHE A 153 -4.86 13.10 -12.02
N ASN A 154 -3.72 12.44 -12.23
CA ASN A 154 -3.60 11.35 -13.21
C ASN A 154 -4.45 10.14 -12.80
N SER A 155 -3.98 9.36 -11.85
CA SER A 155 -4.69 8.23 -11.24
C SER A 155 -4.09 7.96 -9.86
N PRO A 156 -4.48 8.75 -8.82
CA PRO A 156 -3.97 8.59 -7.45
C PRO A 156 -3.99 7.13 -7.02
N ASN A 157 -2.82 6.66 -6.55
CA ASN A 157 -2.60 5.23 -6.32
C ASN A 157 -2.51 4.90 -4.83
N ASP A 158 -1.45 5.26 -4.12
CA ASP A 158 -1.31 4.97 -2.69
C ASP A 158 -1.16 6.25 -1.87
N VAL A 159 -1.49 6.19 -0.57
CA VAL A 159 -1.52 7.36 0.31
C VAL A 159 -1.06 7.02 1.72
N VAL A 160 -0.27 7.92 2.32
CA VAL A 160 0.14 7.84 3.72
C VAL A 160 -0.05 9.18 4.41
N LEU A 161 -0.37 9.15 5.72
CA LEU A 161 -0.52 10.31 6.57
C LEU A 161 0.68 10.47 7.50
N THR A 162 1.02 11.71 7.83
CA THR A 162 1.84 11.98 9.02
C THR A 162 1.08 11.60 10.29
N ARG A 163 1.78 11.25 11.37
CA ARG A 163 1.17 10.96 12.69
C ARG A 163 0.37 12.13 13.25
N SER A 164 0.73 13.34 12.88
CA SER A 164 -0.06 14.53 13.24
C SER A 164 -1.43 14.58 12.56
N GLY A 165 -1.63 13.80 11.50
CA GLY A 165 -2.83 13.84 10.68
C GLY A 165 -3.01 15.12 9.86
N LYS A 166 -1.95 15.95 9.77
CA LYS A 166 -2.02 17.24 9.07
C LYS A 166 -1.63 17.16 7.61
N LEU A 167 -0.69 16.29 7.28
CA LEU A 167 -0.18 16.11 5.93
C LEU A 167 -0.47 14.71 5.42
N ALA A 168 -0.91 14.63 4.17
CA ALA A 168 -0.98 13.41 3.40
C ALA A 168 0.05 13.46 2.26
N PHE A 169 0.62 12.29 1.94
CA PHE A 169 1.44 12.11 0.76
C PHE A 169 0.83 11.00 -0.08
N PHE A 170 0.69 11.23 -1.36
CA PHE A 170 0.13 10.22 -2.27
C PHE A 170 0.89 10.18 -3.58
N SER A 171 0.94 9.02 -4.18
CA SER A 171 1.48 8.81 -5.52
C SER A 171 0.39 9.04 -6.57
N ASP A 172 0.76 9.65 -7.69
CA ASP A 172 -0.15 9.97 -8.79
C ASP A 172 0.47 9.54 -10.13
N PRO A 173 0.60 8.22 -10.37
CA PRO A 173 1.10 7.70 -11.62
C PRO A 173 0.06 7.78 -12.74
N THR A 174 0.52 7.58 -13.97
CA THR A 174 -0.33 7.55 -15.16
C THR A 174 -0.96 6.19 -15.46
N TYR A 175 -1.06 5.28 -14.46
CA TYR A 175 -1.64 3.94 -14.64
C TYR A 175 -3.03 3.95 -15.27
N GLY A 176 -3.89 4.86 -14.85
CA GLY A 176 -5.27 4.91 -15.35
C GLY A 176 -5.36 5.07 -16.87
N PHE A 177 -4.39 5.76 -17.49
CA PHE A 177 -4.32 5.92 -18.94
C PHE A 177 -3.86 4.63 -19.62
N HIS A 178 -2.85 3.96 -19.08
CA HIS A 178 -2.33 2.69 -19.61
C HIS A 178 -3.34 1.55 -19.44
N GLN A 179 -4.07 1.53 -18.35
CA GLN A 179 -5.11 0.53 -18.08
C GLN A 179 -6.45 0.82 -18.77
N GLY A 180 -6.58 1.96 -19.45
CA GLY A 180 -7.79 2.34 -20.20
C GLY A 180 -8.97 2.76 -19.31
N ILE A 181 -8.71 3.12 -18.04
CA ILE A 181 -9.73 3.68 -17.13
C ILE A 181 -9.78 5.20 -17.18
N ARG A 182 -8.79 5.85 -17.80
CA ARG A 182 -8.73 7.29 -18.06
C ARG A 182 -8.61 7.58 -19.55
N ALA A 183 -9.28 8.63 -20.01
CA ALA A 183 -9.23 9.08 -21.41
C ALA A 183 -8.06 10.03 -21.67
N GLY A 184 -7.63 10.09 -22.92
CA GLY A 184 -6.69 11.09 -23.41
C GLY A 184 -5.21 10.75 -23.14
N ILE A 185 -4.43 11.79 -23.04
CA ILE A 185 -2.99 11.75 -22.72
C ILE A 185 -2.83 12.43 -21.36
N PRO A 186 -1.94 11.96 -20.49
CA PRO A 186 -1.68 12.63 -19.21
C PRO A 186 -1.23 14.09 -19.41
N ASP A 187 -1.87 15.01 -18.71
CA ASP A 187 -1.53 16.43 -18.74
C ASP A 187 -0.38 16.77 -17.78
N SER A 188 -0.12 15.86 -16.83
CA SER A 188 0.89 16.03 -15.78
C SER A 188 1.84 14.85 -15.74
N PRO A 189 3.11 15.06 -15.34
CA PRO A 189 4.04 13.94 -15.10
C PRO A 189 3.58 13.10 -13.90
N ASP A 190 4.09 11.87 -13.85
CA ASP A 190 3.99 11.03 -12.66
C ASP A 190 4.63 11.76 -11.46
N ALA A 191 3.99 11.72 -10.30
CA ALA A 191 4.41 12.53 -9.17
C ALA A 191 4.12 11.89 -7.80
N ILE A 192 4.89 12.31 -6.79
CA ILE A 192 4.45 12.24 -5.39
C ILE A 192 3.93 13.62 -5.01
N TRP A 193 2.71 13.65 -4.50
CA TRP A 193 2.04 14.86 -4.03
C TRP A 193 2.00 14.92 -2.52
N ARG A 194 2.10 16.13 -1.98
CA ARG A 194 1.83 16.44 -0.59
C ARG A 194 0.56 17.28 -0.48
N VAL A 195 -0.32 16.93 0.44
CA VAL A 195 -1.55 17.66 0.76
C VAL A 195 -1.51 18.15 2.20
N ASP A 196 -1.78 19.43 2.40
CA ASP A 196 -2.11 20.01 3.69
C ASP A 196 -3.63 19.84 3.92
N LEU A 197 -3.99 18.93 4.84
CA LEU A 197 -5.37 18.56 5.10
C LEU A 197 -6.15 19.61 5.91
N GLU A 198 -5.47 20.57 6.54
CA GLU A 198 -6.11 21.68 7.25
C GLU A 198 -6.55 22.77 6.27
N ASN A 199 -5.76 22.99 5.22
CA ASN A 199 -5.99 24.07 4.25
C ASN A 199 -6.44 23.58 2.88
N ASN A 200 -6.55 22.28 2.66
CA ASN A 200 -6.87 21.62 1.38
C ASN A 200 -5.96 22.11 0.23
N ARG A 201 -4.66 22.21 0.51
CA ARG A 201 -3.66 22.63 -0.47
C ARG A 201 -2.74 21.49 -0.82
N SER A 202 -2.52 21.26 -2.10
CA SER A 202 -1.57 20.27 -2.60
C SER A 202 -0.45 20.90 -3.39
N ARG A 203 0.68 20.22 -3.45
CA ARG A 203 1.79 20.50 -4.36
C ARG A 203 2.54 19.22 -4.67
N PRO A 204 3.14 19.09 -5.86
CA PRO A 204 4.07 18.00 -6.11
C PRO A 204 5.31 18.19 -5.24
N VAL A 205 5.85 17.10 -4.71
CA VAL A 205 7.07 17.09 -3.89
C VAL A 205 8.17 16.24 -4.50
N ASP A 206 7.83 15.34 -5.42
CA ASP A 206 8.77 14.65 -6.29
C ASP A 206 8.18 14.38 -7.67
N LEU A 207 9.02 14.49 -8.70
CA LEU A 207 8.74 14.25 -10.12
C LEU A 207 9.82 13.38 -10.77
N SER A 208 10.66 12.72 -9.97
CA SER A 208 11.84 12.01 -10.49
C SER A 208 11.60 10.51 -10.69
N LEU A 209 10.58 9.93 -10.03
CA LEU A 209 10.23 8.53 -10.21
C LEU A 209 9.53 8.30 -11.55
N VAL A 210 9.80 7.15 -12.16
CA VAL A 210 9.20 6.79 -13.46
C VAL A 210 7.74 6.41 -13.30
N LYS A 211 7.42 5.65 -12.24
CA LYS A 211 6.06 5.20 -11.94
C LYS A 211 5.90 5.02 -10.42
N PRO A 212 5.70 6.12 -9.68
CA PRO A 212 5.51 6.04 -8.23
C PRO A 212 4.25 5.25 -7.89
N ASN A 213 4.36 4.33 -6.93
CA ASN A 213 3.26 3.47 -6.49
C ASN A 213 3.14 3.52 -4.96
N GLY A 214 3.56 2.50 -4.20
CA GLY A 214 3.49 2.50 -2.75
C GLY A 214 4.26 3.65 -2.11
N VAL A 215 3.69 4.24 -1.05
CA VAL A 215 4.33 5.28 -0.23
C VAL A 215 4.17 4.98 1.25
N GLN A 216 5.26 5.11 2.04
CA GLN A 216 5.24 4.80 3.47
C GLN A 216 6.30 5.58 4.24
N PHE A 217 5.94 6.14 5.40
CA PHE A 217 6.90 6.70 6.33
C PHE A 217 7.65 5.62 7.12
N SER A 218 8.90 5.95 7.48
CA SER A 218 9.57 5.25 8.58
C SER A 218 8.83 5.51 9.91
N PRO A 219 8.98 4.63 10.93
CA PRO A 219 8.29 4.82 12.21
C PRO A 219 8.58 6.15 12.92
N ASP A 220 9.71 6.77 12.67
CA ASP A 220 10.09 8.07 13.21
C ASP A 220 9.73 9.26 12.28
N GLU A 221 9.12 9.00 11.14
CA GLU A 221 8.74 9.97 10.10
C GLU A 221 9.89 10.81 9.52
N HIS A 222 11.15 10.40 9.76
CA HIS A 222 12.30 11.08 9.16
C HIS A 222 12.58 10.68 7.72
N VAL A 223 12.02 9.55 7.29
CA VAL A 223 12.18 9.00 5.94
C VAL A 223 10.81 8.69 5.35
N LEU A 224 10.59 9.07 4.10
CA LEU A 224 9.53 8.54 3.26
C LEU A 224 10.15 7.53 2.30
N TYR A 225 9.59 6.33 2.25
CA TYR A 225 9.90 5.33 1.23
C TYR A 225 8.85 5.40 0.12
N ALA A 226 9.29 5.15 -1.12
CA ALA A 226 8.39 5.04 -2.27
C ALA A 226 8.86 3.92 -3.19
N THR A 227 7.92 3.19 -3.79
CA THR A 227 8.21 2.22 -4.85
C THR A 227 8.21 2.90 -6.22
N ASP A 228 9.12 2.49 -7.10
CA ASP A 228 9.12 2.84 -8.51
C ASP A 228 8.92 1.58 -9.34
N THR A 229 7.77 1.48 -9.96
CA THR A 229 7.33 0.33 -10.75
C THR A 229 7.47 0.55 -12.25
N GLY A 230 8.36 1.44 -12.68
CA GLY A 230 8.54 1.78 -14.09
C GLY A 230 8.72 0.58 -15.02
N TYR A 231 9.26 -0.54 -14.51
CA TYR A 231 9.36 -1.82 -15.23
C TYR A 231 8.00 -2.32 -15.78
N PHE A 232 6.89 -2.00 -15.08
CA PHE A 232 5.52 -2.33 -15.49
C PHE A 232 4.63 -1.09 -15.35
N ASP A 233 4.12 -0.58 -16.46
CA ASP A 233 3.33 0.67 -16.48
C ASP A 233 1.82 0.49 -16.25
N GLY A 234 1.41 -0.74 -15.93
CA GLY A 234 0.00 -1.11 -15.78
C GLY A 234 -0.57 -1.86 -16.99
N ALA A 235 0.17 -1.91 -18.12
CA ALA A 235 -0.21 -2.62 -19.35
C ALA A 235 0.97 -3.39 -19.94
N GLU A 236 2.14 -2.79 -20.01
CA GLU A 236 3.30 -3.34 -20.69
C GLU A 236 4.54 -3.42 -19.79
N ILE A 237 5.45 -4.35 -20.11
CA ILE A 237 6.72 -4.54 -19.39
C ILE A 237 7.85 -3.89 -20.22
N ASP A 238 8.60 -3.00 -19.57
CA ASP A 238 9.85 -2.43 -20.10
C ASP A 238 11.03 -2.78 -19.16
N PRO A 239 11.84 -3.79 -19.50
CA PRO A 239 12.98 -4.21 -18.67
C PRO A 239 14.07 -3.16 -18.48
N SER A 240 14.06 -2.07 -19.24
CA SER A 240 15.02 -0.97 -19.10
C SER A 240 14.65 0.02 -18.00
N LYS A 241 13.44 -0.08 -17.45
CA LYS A 241 12.89 0.82 -16.43
C LYS A 241 13.07 0.26 -15.02
N PRO A 242 13.01 1.14 -14.01
CA PRO A 242 13.21 0.74 -12.61
C PRO A 242 12.12 -0.21 -12.09
N ARG A 243 12.51 -1.07 -11.17
CA ARG A 243 11.68 -1.85 -10.24
C ARG A 243 12.39 -1.87 -8.90
N CYS A 244 12.27 -0.78 -8.18
CA CYS A 244 13.06 -0.54 -6.98
C CYS A 244 12.30 0.30 -5.95
N LEU A 245 12.88 0.42 -4.78
CA LEU A 245 12.44 1.32 -3.73
C LEU A 245 13.38 2.52 -3.66
N HIS A 246 12.81 3.68 -3.41
CA HIS A 246 13.52 4.91 -3.09
C HIS A 246 13.24 5.36 -1.66
N LYS A 247 14.12 6.18 -1.12
CA LYS A 247 13.93 6.86 0.17
C LYS A 247 14.23 8.34 0.06
N TYR A 248 13.48 9.12 0.80
CA TYR A 248 13.59 10.58 0.90
C TYR A 248 13.78 10.99 2.34
N ILE A 249 14.61 12.00 2.60
CA ILE A 249 14.64 12.68 3.89
C ILE A 249 13.44 13.61 3.95
N VAL A 250 12.68 13.53 5.04
CA VAL A 250 11.50 14.37 5.27
C VAL A 250 11.89 15.54 6.12
N ASP A 251 11.63 16.76 5.63
CA ASP A 251 11.72 17.98 6.42
C ASP A 251 10.52 18.05 7.38
N SER A 252 10.80 18.04 8.69
CA SER A 252 9.77 17.98 9.73
C SER A 252 8.87 19.21 9.77
N ASP A 253 9.36 20.37 9.33
CA ASP A 253 8.64 21.64 9.42
C ASP A 253 7.76 21.88 8.21
N SER A 254 8.29 21.63 7.02
CA SER A 254 7.60 21.90 5.75
C SER A 254 6.93 20.66 5.14
N GLY A 255 7.28 19.44 5.57
CA GLY A 255 6.94 18.19 4.89
C GLY A 255 7.54 18.14 3.48
N GLY A 256 8.66 18.82 3.23
CA GLY A 256 9.39 18.71 1.96
C GLY A 256 10.14 17.40 1.89
N LEU A 257 10.25 16.83 0.68
CA LEU A 257 11.07 15.65 0.43
C LEU A 257 12.43 16.10 -0.13
N HIS A 258 13.49 15.57 0.42
CA HIS A 258 14.85 15.89 0.02
C HIS A 258 15.68 14.62 -0.19
N HIS A 259 16.74 14.72 -0.98
CA HIS A 259 17.72 13.64 -1.15
C HIS A 259 17.10 12.30 -1.56
N CYS A 260 16.36 12.29 -2.69
CA CYS A 260 15.92 11.04 -3.29
C CYS A 260 17.13 10.12 -3.50
N GLN A 261 17.10 8.95 -2.88
CA GLN A 261 18.15 7.95 -2.96
C GLN A 261 17.54 6.59 -3.28
N HIS A 262 18.22 5.83 -4.15
CA HIS A 262 17.93 4.42 -4.31
C HIS A 262 18.07 3.70 -2.95
N PHE A 263 17.08 2.86 -2.63
CA PHE A 263 17.05 2.12 -1.37
C PHE A 263 17.30 0.63 -1.58
N ALA A 264 16.55 -0.02 -2.50
CA ALA A 264 16.67 -1.44 -2.77
C ALA A 264 16.08 -1.81 -4.14
N ASP A 265 16.64 -2.83 -4.78
CA ASP A 265 16.09 -3.42 -6.00
C ASP A 265 15.20 -4.63 -5.67
N VAL A 266 14.22 -4.88 -6.54
CA VAL A 266 13.36 -6.06 -6.48
C VAL A 266 13.75 -7.02 -7.61
N SER A 267 14.00 -8.28 -7.25
CA SER A 267 14.44 -9.31 -8.19
C SER A 267 13.31 -9.94 -8.99
N GLU A 268 12.08 -9.96 -8.46
CA GLU A 268 10.93 -10.68 -9.01
C GLU A 268 9.66 -9.82 -8.99
N GLY A 269 9.07 -9.59 -10.17
CA GLY A 269 7.93 -8.70 -10.34
C GLY A 269 8.32 -7.23 -10.18
N VAL A 270 7.41 -6.44 -9.66
CA VAL A 270 7.60 -5.03 -9.28
C VAL A 270 7.24 -4.85 -7.81
N PRO A 271 7.84 -3.89 -7.09
CA PRO A 271 7.41 -3.54 -5.75
C PRO A 271 6.11 -2.72 -5.84
N ASP A 272 5.11 -3.04 -5.04
CA ASP A 272 3.81 -2.39 -5.04
C ASP A 272 3.59 -1.66 -3.71
N GLY A 273 2.66 -2.07 -2.85
CA GLY A 273 2.42 -1.45 -1.57
C GLY A 273 3.57 -1.62 -0.57
N LEU A 274 3.74 -0.64 0.32
CA LEU A 274 4.80 -0.57 1.33
C LEU A 274 4.24 -0.48 2.75
N LYS A 275 4.90 -1.13 3.71
CA LYS A 275 4.71 -0.89 5.15
C LYS A 275 6.04 -1.01 5.89
N CYS A 276 6.09 -0.46 7.11
CA CYS A 276 7.19 -0.64 8.04
C CYS A 276 6.73 -1.37 9.31
N ASP A 277 7.64 -2.08 9.96
CA ASP A 277 7.46 -2.53 11.34
C ASP A 277 8.02 -1.49 12.35
N GLU A 278 7.76 -1.70 13.64
CA GLU A 278 8.23 -0.80 14.71
C GLU A 278 9.77 -0.68 14.80
N GLU A 279 10.51 -1.68 14.28
CA GLU A 279 11.97 -1.67 14.24
C GLU A 279 12.51 -0.89 13.03
N GLY A 280 11.62 -0.48 12.12
CA GLY A 280 11.95 0.24 10.89
C GLY A 280 12.39 -0.66 9.75
N ASN A 281 12.13 -1.97 9.81
CA ASN A 281 12.28 -2.82 8.64
C ASN A 281 11.21 -2.44 7.62
N VAL A 282 11.58 -2.46 6.34
CA VAL A 282 10.73 -2.06 5.21
C VAL A 282 10.22 -3.28 4.50
N TYR A 283 8.92 -3.38 4.32
CA TYR A 283 8.22 -4.46 3.65
C TYR A 283 7.64 -3.95 2.35
N ALA A 284 7.77 -4.71 1.26
CA ALA A 284 7.12 -4.41 -0.02
C ALA A 284 6.39 -5.63 -0.56
N GLY A 285 5.16 -5.43 -1.02
CA GLY A 285 4.42 -6.41 -1.81
C GLY A 285 5.07 -6.54 -3.18
N CYS A 286 5.28 -7.76 -3.64
CA CYS A 286 5.98 -8.06 -4.89
C CYS A 286 5.37 -9.28 -5.59
N GLY A 287 5.83 -9.54 -6.82
CA GLY A 287 5.31 -10.62 -7.66
C GLY A 287 5.44 -12.05 -7.11
N SER A 288 6.29 -12.30 -6.10
CA SER A 288 6.41 -13.61 -5.44
C SER A 288 6.08 -13.58 -3.94
N GLY A 289 5.56 -12.47 -3.42
CA GLY A 289 5.17 -12.33 -2.02
C GLY A 289 5.61 -11.02 -1.39
N VAL A 290 5.98 -11.01 -0.11
CA VAL A 290 6.41 -9.80 0.61
C VAL A 290 7.92 -9.85 0.83
N PHE A 291 8.63 -8.87 0.30
CA PHE A 291 10.08 -8.72 0.46
C PHE A 291 10.38 -7.81 1.64
N ILE A 292 11.43 -8.09 2.38
CA ILE A 292 11.75 -7.41 3.64
C ILE A 292 13.21 -6.95 3.62
N TRP A 293 13.43 -5.66 3.92
CA TRP A 293 14.75 -5.07 4.08
C TRP A 293 14.89 -4.43 5.45
N SER A 294 16.11 -4.37 5.94
CA SER A 294 16.42 -3.57 7.12
C SER A 294 16.26 -2.07 6.80
N ARG A 295 16.15 -1.23 7.83
CA ARG A 295 16.18 0.24 7.69
C ARG A 295 17.39 0.76 6.88
N GLY A 296 18.47 -0.01 6.86
CA GLY A 296 19.70 0.30 6.08
C GLY A 296 19.64 -0.11 4.63
N GLY A 297 18.61 -0.85 4.18
CA GLY A 297 18.48 -1.37 2.82
C GLY A 297 19.10 -2.77 2.62
N GLU A 298 19.56 -3.44 3.70
CA GLU A 298 20.03 -4.82 3.60
C GLU A 298 18.83 -5.75 3.45
N PHE A 299 18.85 -6.64 2.47
CA PHE A 299 17.82 -7.65 2.27
C PHE A 299 17.82 -8.65 3.44
N ILE A 300 16.66 -8.84 4.06
CA ILE A 300 16.48 -9.75 5.21
C ILE A 300 15.93 -11.09 4.73
N GLY A 301 14.96 -11.09 3.83
CA GLY A 301 14.29 -12.28 3.32
C GLY A 301 12.91 -11.95 2.74
N LYS A 302 12.16 -12.97 2.41
CA LYS A 302 10.80 -12.82 1.87
C LYS A 302 9.83 -13.86 2.41
N LEU A 303 8.59 -13.44 2.52
CA LEU A 303 7.43 -14.31 2.70
C LEU A 303 6.94 -14.68 1.29
N LEU A 304 7.05 -15.95 0.94
CA LEU A 304 6.67 -16.43 -0.39
C LEU A 304 5.17 -16.67 -0.45
N VAL A 305 4.53 -16.07 -1.45
CA VAL A 305 3.09 -16.20 -1.72
C VAL A 305 2.88 -16.47 -3.20
N GLU A 306 2.26 -17.58 -3.52
CA GLU A 306 1.90 -17.91 -4.91
C GLU A 306 0.93 -16.87 -5.46
N GLY A 307 1.26 -16.28 -6.61
CA GLY A 307 0.51 -15.19 -7.23
C GLY A 307 0.91 -13.79 -6.74
N GLY A 308 1.87 -13.70 -5.80
CA GLY A 308 2.36 -12.43 -5.30
C GLY A 308 1.48 -11.76 -4.25
N VAL A 309 1.87 -10.56 -3.87
CA VAL A 309 1.13 -9.68 -2.96
C VAL A 309 1.20 -8.27 -3.51
N SER A 310 0.06 -7.65 -3.79
CA SER A 310 -0.01 -6.27 -4.24
C SER A 310 0.17 -5.29 -3.08
N ASN A 311 -0.62 -5.45 -2.02
CA ASN A 311 -0.52 -4.61 -0.83
C ASN A 311 -0.87 -5.43 0.42
N PHE A 312 -0.58 -4.91 1.62
CA PHE A 312 -0.80 -5.59 2.89
C PHE A 312 -0.91 -4.60 4.04
N VAL A 313 -1.39 -5.07 5.19
CA VAL A 313 -1.51 -4.26 6.41
C VAL A 313 -1.17 -5.10 7.63
N PHE A 314 -0.54 -4.50 8.62
CA PHE A 314 -0.42 -5.07 9.94
C PHE A 314 -1.73 -4.89 10.72
N ALA A 315 -2.27 -5.97 11.25
CA ALA A 315 -3.56 -6.02 11.94
C ALA A 315 -3.54 -7.03 13.09
N GLY A 316 -4.72 -7.41 13.56
CA GLY A 316 -4.89 -8.41 14.62
C GLY A 316 -4.44 -7.93 15.99
N PRO A 317 -4.39 -8.86 16.97
CA PRO A 317 -3.91 -8.55 18.31
C PRO A 317 -2.47 -8.02 18.28
N GLU A 318 -2.23 -6.94 19.03
CA GLU A 318 -0.92 -6.28 19.10
C GLU A 318 -0.28 -5.86 17.77
N ASN A 319 -1.06 -5.81 16.68
CA ASN A 319 -0.56 -5.43 15.35
C ASN A 319 0.55 -6.37 14.82
N ARG A 320 0.44 -7.67 15.11
CA ARG A 320 1.43 -8.71 14.73
C ARG A 320 0.97 -9.64 13.61
N THR A 321 -0.23 -9.45 13.11
CA THR A 321 -0.76 -10.22 11.98
C THR A 321 -0.56 -9.42 10.70
N LEU A 322 0.21 -9.94 9.77
CA LEU A 322 0.33 -9.37 8.43
C LEU A 322 -0.81 -9.93 7.58
N VAL A 323 -1.70 -9.05 7.12
CA VAL A 323 -2.83 -9.39 6.25
C VAL A 323 -2.52 -8.91 4.84
N MET A 324 -2.53 -9.82 3.87
CA MET A 324 -1.99 -9.64 2.52
C MET A 324 -3.08 -9.78 1.45
N CYS A 325 -3.16 -8.81 0.57
CA CYS A 325 -4.01 -8.85 -0.62
C CYS A 325 -3.33 -9.69 -1.70
N ASN A 326 -4.00 -10.77 -2.10
CA ASN A 326 -3.55 -11.74 -3.12
C ASN A 326 -4.67 -11.98 -4.15
N GLU A 327 -5.17 -10.89 -4.73
CA GLU A 327 -6.19 -10.85 -5.78
C GLU A 327 -7.53 -11.50 -5.37
N THR A 328 -7.65 -12.79 -5.57
CA THR A 328 -8.86 -13.56 -5.21
C THR A 328 -8.87 -14.04 -3.76
N ARG A 329 -7.77 -13.88 -3.04
CA ARG A 329 -7.62 -14.34 -1.66
C ARG A 329 -7.13 -13.21 -0.75
N LEU A 330 -7.59 -13.22 0.47
CA LEU A 330 -7.01 -12.45 1.55
C LEU A 330 -6.28 -13.42 2.47
N LEU A 331 -4.96 -13.29 2.56
CA LEU A 331 -4.10 -14.18 3.31
C LEU A 331 -3.59 -13.48 4.58
N ALA A 332 -3.23 -14.27 5.58
CA ALA A 332 -2.64 -13.74 6.81
C ALA A 332 -1.52 -14.62 7.32
N CYS A 333 -0.57 -14.02 8.03
CA CYS A 333 0.42 -14.74 8.83
C CYS A 333 0.73 -13.98 10.12
N ASN A 334 1.14 -14.73 11.16
CA ASN A 334 1.63 -14.16 12.40
C ASN A 334 3.12 -13.85 12.31
N LEU A 335 3.52 -12.70 12.83
CA LEU A 335 4.91 -12.28 12.97
C LEU A 335 5.23 -12.00 14.44
N ASP A 336 6.50 -12.11 14.82
CA ASP A 336 6.97 -11.76 16.17
C ASP A 336 7.28 -10.26 16.32
N VAL A 337 7.34 -9.53 15.21
CA VAL A 337 7.45 -8.06 15.18
C VAL A 337 6.07 -7.42 15.10
N LYS A 338 5.97 -6.18 15.55
CA LYS A 338 4.76 -5.37 15.41
C LYS A 338 4.90 -4.46 14.21
N GLY A 339 3.81 -4.32 13.47
CA GLY A 339 3.72 -3.27 12.46
C GLY A 339 3.72 -1.89 13.07
N ASP A 340 4.25 -0.91 12.35
CA ASP A 340 4.15 0.50 12.74
C ASP A 340 2.68 0.95 12.81
N LEU A 341 2.37 1.73 13.83
CA LEU A 341 1.00 2.17 14.13
C LEU A 341 0.50 3.32 13.24
N THR A 342 1.33 3.86 12.36
CA THR A 342 0.91 4.96 11.47
C THR A 342 -0.18 4.56 10.49
N ASN A 343 -0.39 3.25 10.26
CA ASN A 343 -1.36 2.74 9.27
C ASN A 343 -2.57 2.03 9.88
N GLY A 344 -3.07 2.49 10.97
CA GLY A 344 -4.32 1.92 11.47
C GLY A 344 -4.57 2.10 12.96
N ILE A 345 -5.23 3.15 13.33
CA ILE A 345 -6.04 3.20 14.54
C ILE A 345 -7.34 3.93 14.21
N GLY A 346 -8.29 3.21 13.62
CA GLY A 346 -9.67 3.56 13.82
C GLY A 346 -10.09 3.00 15.17
N THR A 347 -10.31 3.82 16.18
CA THR A 347 -11.06 3.38 17.34
C THR A 347 -12.46 3.06 16.85
N SER A 348 -12.94 1.82 17.11
CA SER A 348 -14.36 1.51 16.93
C SER A 348 -15.17 2.58 17.66
N PRO A 349 -16.30 3.06 17.08
CA PRO A 349 -17.24 3.81 17.89
C PRO A 349 -17.57 2.95 19.10
N THR A 350 -17.34 3.46 20.28
CA THR A 350 -17.83 2.83 21.50
C THR A 350 -19.34 2.77 21.38
N THR A 351 -19.88 1.57 21.17
CA THR A 351 -21.32 1.28 21.36
C THR A 351 -21.69 1.46 22.79
#